data_b86b67963c23263a9139eae3517bb951
#
_entry.id   b86b67963c23263a9139eae3517bb951
#
_cell.length_a   1.000
_cell.length_b   1.000
_cell.length_c   1.000
_cell.angle_alpha   90.00
_cell.angle_beta   90.00
_cell.angle_gamma   90.00
#
_symmetry.space_group_name_H-M   'P 1'
#
loop_
_entity.id
_entity.type
_entity.pdbx_description
1 polymer ?
#
loop_
_entity_poly.entity_id
_entity_poly.type
_entity_poly.pdbx_seq_one_letter_code
_entity_poly.pdbx_strand_id
1 'polypeptide(L)'
;MAPEVRVRELENYLKRSKNPKKAAVMALFYPDLDNLTRLLLILRKKYPGVHSGQVGFPGGREEPGDRSMLDTALRETEEEVGAESTKIEVIRPVSQLFIPPSNFEVYPFLGIYPGTPEFRKQASEVEDLVEVPLTEFLDDQNIISTRMTTSYARDIEVPAFSLGGHTVWGATAMMLSEIRELFRKIL
;
A
#
# COMPACT_ATOMS: atom_id res chain seq x y z
N MET A 1 1.78 14.23 12.20
CA MET A 1 1.49 13.81 13.61
C MET A 1 2.81 13.81 14.36
N ALA A 2 2.89 14.43 15.52
CA ALA A 2 4.11 14.41 16.31
C ALA A 2 4.50 12.96 16.62
N PRO A 3 5.76 12.58 16.47
CA PRO A 3 6.24 11.21 16.70
C PRO A 3 5.84 10.64 18.06
N GLU A 4 5.84 11.49 19.10
CA GLU A 4 5.51 11.11 20.48
C GLU A 4 4.04 10.69 20.69
N VAL A 5 3.10 11.36 20.02
CA VAL A 5 1.65 11.00 20.08
C VAL A 5 1.45 9.64 19.47
N ARG A 6 2.12 9.37 18.34
CA ARG A 6 2.03 8.09 17.64
C ARG A 6 2.64 6.93 18.44
N VAL A 7 3.76 7.15 19.09
CA VAL A 7 4.41 6.15 19.95
C VAL A 7 3.49 5.75 21.11
N ARG A 8 2.88 6.71 21.82
CA ARG A 8 1.94 6.42 22.91
C ARG A 8 0.69 5.68 22.45
N GLU A 9 0.16 6.04 21.29
CA GLU A 9 -1.00 5.35 20.73
C GLU A 9 -0.66 3.93 20.31
N LEU A 10 0.49 3.72 19.65
CA LEU A 10 1.00 2.38 19.32
C LEU A 10 1.20 1.53 20.58
N GLU A 11 1.80 2.08 21.63
CA GLU A 11 1.97 1.37 22.91
C GLU A 11 0.63 0.96 23.54
N ASN A 12 -0.37 1.84 23.50
CA ASN A 12 -1.70 1.54 24.01
C ASN A 12 -2.43 0.48 23.17
N TYR A 13 -2.25 0.50 21.85
CA TYR A 13 -2.81 -0.51 20.97
C TYR A 13 -2.08 -1.85 21.07
N LEU A 14 -0.76 -1.87 21.16
CA LEU A 14 0.03 -3.09 21.38
C LEU A 14 -0.34 -3.77 22.70
N LYS A 15 -0.67 -3.00 23.74
CA LYS A 15 -1.20 -3.54 25.00
C LYS A 15 -2.60 -4.14 24.86
N ARG A 16 -3.41 -3.69 23.92
CA ARG A 16 -4.79 -4.15 23.67
C ARG A 16 -4.88 -5.26 22.62
N SER A 17 -3.96 -5.30 21.66
CA SER A 17 -3.96 -6.25 20.57
C SER A 17 -3.22 -7.52 20.95
N LYS A 18 -3.93 -8.52 21.42
CA LYS A 18 -3.33 -9.82 21.75
C LYS A 18 -3.01 -10.69 20.53
N ASN A 19 -3.64 -10.47 19.37
CA ASN A 19 -3.37 -11.22 18.12
C ASN A 19 -3.74 -10.35 16.91
N PRO A 20 -2.81 -9.62 16.29
CA PRO A 20 -3.09 -8.89 15.06
C PRO A 20 -3.41 -9.86 13.93
N LYS A 21 -4.36 -9.48 13.09
CA LYS A 21 -4.59 -10.16 11.82
C LYS A 21 -3.42 -9.86 10.90
N LYS A 22 -3.02 -10.83 10.10
CA LYS A 22 -1.96 -10.64 9.12
C LYS A 22 -2.54 -10.31 7.76
N ALA A 23 -1.83 -9.43 7.05
CA ALA A 23 -2.11 -9.08 5.66
C ALA A 23 -0.80 -8.86 4.93
N ALA A 24 -0.81 -9.02 3.61
CA ALA A 24 0.34 -8.73 2.79
C ALA A 24 -0.06 -7.90 1.57
N VAL A 25 0.86 -7.06 1.10
CA VAL A 25 0.64 -6.16 -0.03
C VAL A 25 1.84 -6.16 -0.97
N MET A 26 1.60 -5.84 -2.24
CA MET A 26 2.62 -5.80 -3.27
C MET A 26 2.78 -4.37 -3.83
N ALA A 27 3.94 -3.77 -3.65
CA ALA A 27 4.35 -2.58 -4.40
C ALA A 27 4.86 -3.06 -5.76
N LEU A 28 3.97 -3.10 -6.74
CA LEU A 28 4.24 -3.64 -8.06
C LEU A 28 4.68 -2.53 -9.01
N PHE A 29 5.90 -2.67 -9.55
CA PHE A 29 6.42 -1.82 -10.61
C PHE A 29 6.39 -2.57 -11.95
N TYR A 30 6.12 -1.86 -13.04
CA TYR A 30 6.03 -2.43 -14.38
C TYR A 30 6.27 -1.36 -15.44
N PRO A 31 6.73 -1.72 -16.66
CA PRO A 31 6.77 -0.81 -17.79
C PRO A 31 5.38 -0.67 -18.43
N ASP A 32 4.98 0.55 -18.76
CA ASP A 32 3.80 0.78 -19.60
C ASP A 32 4.11 0.57 -21.09
N LEU A 33 3.14 0.87 -21.96
CA LEU A 33 3.28 0.69 -23.41
C LEU A 33 4.37 1.58 -24.04
N ASP A 34 4.70 2.69 -23.39
CA ASP A 34 5.78 3.60 -23.79
C ASP A 34 7.11 3.23 -23.09
N ASN A 35 7.16 2.07 -22.44
CA ASN A 35 8.30 1.57 -21.67
C ASN A 35 8.73 2.48 -20.50
N LEU A 36 7.77 3.26 -19.97
CA LEU A 36 7.97 4.06 -18.77
C LEU A 36 7.55 3.29 -17.53
N THR A 37 8.38 3.34 -16.49
CA THR A 37 8.09 2.63 -15.24
C THR A 37 6.90 3.25 -14.51
N ARG A 38 5.93 2.41 -14.14
CA ARG A 38 4.76 2.72 -13.34
C ARG A 38 4.77 1.96 -12.02
N LEU A 39 4.20 2.56 -11.00
CA LEU A 39 3.82 1.93 -9.75
C LEU A 39 2.31 1.73 -9.74
N LEU A 40 1.86 0.50 -9.48
CA LEU A 40 0.44 0.20 -9.34
C LEU A 40 -0.05 0.42 -7.92
N LEU A 41 -1.08 1.24 -7.79
CA LEU A 41 -1.93 1.36 -6.62
C LEU A 41 -3.38 1.06 -7.02
N ILE A 42 -4.22 0.77 -6.04
CA ILE A 42 -5.66 0.57 -6.22
C ILE A 42 -6.45 1.58 -5.39
N LEU A 43 -7.56 2.06 -5.94
CA LEU A 43 -8.60 2.73 -5.17
C LEU A 43 -9.59 1.67 -4.68
N ARG A 44 -9.65 1.44 -3.38
CA ARG A 44 -10.58 0.49 -2.78
C ARG A 44 -12.02 0.96 -2.88
N LYS A 45 -12.95 0.04 -3.11
CA LYS A 45 -14.38 0.36 -3.08
C LYS A 45 -14.83 0.96 -1.75
N LYS A 46 -15.91 1.74 -1.81
CA LYS A 46 -16.57 2.25 -0.61
C LYS A 46 -17.41 1.14 0.03
N TYR A 47 -17.10 0.81 1.27
CA TYR A 47 -17.81 -0.16 2.10
C TYR A 47 -17.81 0.30 3.57
N PRO A 48 -18.67 -0.23 4.43
CA PRO A 48 -18.61 0.04 5.86
C PRO A 48 -17.33 -0.58 6.49
N GLY A 49 -16.22 0.18 6.55
CA GLY A 49 -14.94 -0.32 7.05
C GLY A 49 -13.84 0.75 7.10
N VAL A 50 -12.72 0.41 7.75
CA VAL A 50 -11.65 1.35 8.11
C VAL A 50 -10.88 1.86 6.88
N HIS A 51 -10.74 1.04 5.82
CA HIS A 51 -9.95 1.37 4.63
C HIS A 51 -10.82 1.67 3.40
N SER A 52 -12.08 1.97 3.63
CA SER A 52 -13.08 2.27 2.60
C SER A 52 -12.70 3.49 1.75
N GLY A 53 -12.67 3.34 0.44
CA GLY A 53 -12.37 4.42 -0.50
C GLY A 53 -10.95 4.99 -0.38
N GLN A 54 -10.01 4.26 0.22
CA GLN A 54 -8.60 4.66 0.31
C GLN A 54 -7.79 4.09 -0.84
N VAL A 55 -6.74 4.82 -1.21
CA VAL A 55 -5.72 4.32 -2.13
C VAL A 55 -4.69 3.50 -1.36
N GLY A 56 -4.37 2.32 -1.88
CA GLY A 56 -3.39 1.41 -1.30
C GLY A 56 -2.68 0.57 -2.34
N PHE A 57 -1.77 -0.24 -1.89
CA PHE A 57 -1.21 -1.30 -2.71
C PHE A 57 -2.24 -2.42 -2.90
N PRO A 58 -2.23 -3.18 -4.02
CA PRO A 58 -2.93 -4.44 -4.10
C PRO A 58 -2.46 -5.38 -3.00
N GLY A 59 -3.41 -6.10 -2.40
CA GLY A 59 -3.13 -6.98 -1.29
C GLY A 59 -4.26 -7.08 -0.27
N GLY A 60 -4.17 -8.10 0.56
CA GLY A 60 -5.23 -8.42 1.50
C GLY A 60 -4.80 -9.32 2.64
N ARG A 61 -5.77 -10.02 3.21
CA ARG A 61 -5.61 -10.84 4.40
C ARG A 61 -5.04 -12.22 4.08
N GLU A 62 -4.18 -12.72 4.98
CA GLU A 62 -3.73 -14.11 4.98
C GLU A 62 -4.93 -15.08 5.00
N GLU A 63 -4.91 -16.08 4.13
CA GLU A 63 -5.88 -17.18 4.06
C GLU A 63 -5.24 -18.52 4.43
N PRO A 64 -6.04 -19.52 4.85
CA PRO A 64 -5.50 -20.83 5.28
C PRO A 64 -4.69 -21.59 4.21
N GLY A 65 -4.84 -21.23 2.93
CA GLY A 65 -4.10 -21.80 1.81
C GLY A 65 -2.73 -21.17 1.56
N ASP A 66 -2.47 -20.00 2.14
CA ASP A 66 -1.23 -19.26 1.93
C ASP A 66 -0.10 -19.90 2.76
N ARG A 67 1.00 -20.28 2.11
CA ARG A 67 2.17 -20.89 2.77
C ARG A 67 3.07 -19.85 3.42
N SER A 68 2.95 -18.58 2.98
CA SER A 68 3.75 -17.45 3.45
C SER A 68 3.03 -16.13 3.20
N MET A 69 3.47 -15.04 3.85
CA MET A 69 2.98 -13.69 3.56
C MET A 69 3.27 -13.26 2.12
N LEU A 70 4.30 -13.80 1.51
CA LEU A 70 4.57 -13.57 0.09
C LEU A 70 3.50 -14.23 -0.79
N ASP A 71 3.11 -15.46 -0.49
CA ASP A 71 2.02 -16.13 -1.22
C ASP A 71 0.72 -15.33 -1.10
N THR A 72 0.41 -14.76 0.08
CA THR A 72 -0.72 -13.85 0.28
C THR A 72 -0.63 -12.63 -0.64
N ALA A 73 0.53 -11.94 -0.66
CA ALA A 73 0.70 -10.74 -1.50
C ALA A 73 0.54 -11.05 -2.99
N LEU A 74 1.09 -12.16 -3.45
CA LEU A 74 1.01 -12.60 -4.85
C LEU A 74 -0.42 -12.98 -5.23
N ARG A 75 -1.11 -13.80 -4.43
CA ARG A 75 -2.49 -14.22 -4.64
C ARG A 75 -3.44 -13.02 -4.72
N GLU A 76 -3.40 -12.16 -3.72
CA GLU A 76 -4.24 -10.97 -3.65
C GLU A 76 -4.00 -10.01 -4.82
N THR A 77 -2.72 -9.84 -5.22
CA THR A 77 -2.39 -9.02 -6.39
C THR A 77 -2.99 -9.60 -7.67
N GLU A 78 -2.91 -10.92 -7.86
CA GLU A 78 -3.54 -11.58 -9.00
C GLU A 78 -5.06 -11.45 -8.96
N GLU A 79 -5.69 -11.66 -7.81
CA GLU A 79 -7.15 -11.55 -7.62
C GLU A 79 -7.67 -10.13 -7.84
N GLU A 80 -7.03 -9.12 -7.22
CA GLU A 80 -7.52 -7.73 -7.25
C GLU A 80 -7.27 -7.03 -8.59
N VAL A 81 -6.13 -7.33 -9.26
CA VAL A 81 -5.71 -6.56 -10.45
C VAL A 81 -5.39 -7.44 -11.68
N GLY A 82 -5.46 -8.77 -11.57
CA GLY A 82 -5.22 -9.70 -12.68
C GLY A 82 -3.75 -9.82 -13.11
N ALA A 83 -2.81 -9.35 -12.31
CA ALA A 83 -1.39 -9.53 -12.59
C ALA A 83 -1.00 -10.98 -12.27
N GLU A 84 -0.60 -11.76 -13.29
CA GLU A 84 -0.21 -13.16 -13.11
C GLU A 84 0.91 -13.30 -12.09
N SER A 85 0.64 -13.91 -10.94
CA SER A 85 1.56 -14.03 -9.81
C SER A 85 2.89 -14.69 -10.17
N THR A 86 2.86 -15.66 -11.10
CA THR A 86 4.05 -16.37 -11.57
C THR A 86 5.02 -15.52 -12.41
N LYS A 87 4.56 -14.37 -12.91
CA LYS A 87 5.37 -13.41 -13.67
C LYS A 87 5.96 -12.31 -12.79
N ILE A 88 5.50 -12.18 -11.56
CA ILE A 88 6.01 -11.15 -10.65
C ILE A 88 7.38 -11.56 -10.11
N GLU A 89 8.40 -10.79 -10.45
CA GLU A 89 9.74 -10.92 -9.88
C GLU A 89 9.78 -10.20 -8.53
N VAL A 90 9.82 -10.97 -7.44
CA VAL A 90 9.87 -10.41 -6.09
C VAL A 90 11.28 -9.98 -5.76
N ILE A 91 11.48 -8.69 -5.53
CA ILE A 91 12.80 -8.11 -5.25
C ILE A 91 13.18 -8.29 -3.78
N ARG A 92 12.28 -7.87 -2.87
CA ARG A 92 12.52 -7.98 -1.43
C ARG A 92 11.29 -7.63 -0.59
N PRO A 93 11.24 -8.07 0.67
CA PRO A 93 10.32 -7.49 1.65
C PRO A 93 10.73 -6.06 2.01
N VAL A 94 9.75 -5.26 2.41
CA VAL A 94 9.87 -3.93 3.00
C VAL A 94 9.49 -4.02 4.49
N SER A 95 9.69 -2.97 5.27
CA SER A 95 9.42 -3.01 6.71
C SER A 95 7.97 -3.32 7.03
N GLN A 96 7.77 -4.28 7.93
CA GLN A 96 6.44 -4.62 8.46
C GLN A 96 5.83 -3.42 9.17
N LEU A 97 4.51 -3.28 9.04
CA LEU A 97 3.78 -2.17 9.60
C LEU A 97 2.53 -2.65 10.35
N PHE A 98 2.43 -2.30 11.62
CA PHE A 98 1.19 -2.49 12.37
C PHE A 98 0.22 -1.32 12.15
N ILE A 99 -1.04 -1.63 11.83
CA ILE A 99 -2.11 -0.65 11.58
C ILE A 99 -3.15 -0.75 12.69
N PRO A 100 -3.05 0.09 13.74
CA PRO A 100 -3.89 0.01 14.93
C PRO A 100 -5.41 0.02 14.65
N PRO A 101 -5.96 0.92 13.79
CA PRO A 101 -7.41 1.01 13.59
C PRO A 101 -8.06 -0.27 13.06
N SER A 102 -7.34 -1.04 12.25
CA SER A 102 -7.83 -2.30 11.66
C SER A 102 -7.29 -3.55 12.37
N ASN A 103 -6.35 -3.38 13.31
CA ASN A 103 -5.63 -4.47 13.98
C ASN A 103 -4.94 -5.42 12.99
N PHE A 104 -4.34 -4.87 11.94
CA PHE A 104 -3.55 -5.62 10.98
C PHE A 104 -2.05 -5.40 11.18
N GLU A 105 -1.30 -6.47 11.07
CA GLU A 105 0.14 -6.48 10.82
C GLU A 105 0.32 -6.73 9.32
N VAL A 106 0.88 -5.74 8.61
CA VAL A 106 1.02 -5.76 7.15
C VAL A 106 2.44 -6.04 6.75
N TYR A 107 2.60 -6.96 5.82
CA TYR A 107 3.86 -7.42 5.24
C TYR A 107 3.97 -6.93 3.79
N PRO A 108 4.67 -5.82 3.52
CA PRO A 108 4.82 -5.30 2.18
C PRO A 108 5.97 -5.98 1.45
N PHE A 109 5.78 -6.21 0.16
CA PHE A 109 6.80 -6.72 -0.75
C PHE A 109 6.98 -5.76 -1.93
N LEU A 110 8.20 -5.65 -2.41
CA LEU A 110 8.55 -4.95 -3.64
C LEU A 110 8.67 -5.98 -4.76
N GLY A 111 7.94 -5.77 -5.85
CA GLY A 111 7.96 -6.65 -7.01
C GLY A 111 8.01 -5.88 -8.33
N ILE A 112 8.51 -6.56 -9.36
CA ILE A 112 8.54 -6.08 -10.73
C ILE A 112 7.78 -7.07 -11.60
N TYR A 113 6.92 -6.53 -12.48
CA TYR A 113 6.32 -7.29 -13.56
C TYR A 113 7.12 -7.01 -14.85
N PRO A 114 7.71 -8.03 -15.50
CA PRO A 114 8.71 -7.83 -16.57
C PRO A 114 8.11 -7.47 -17.93
N GLY A 115 6.95 -6.92 -17.98
CA GLY A 115 6.27 -6.49 -19.19
C GLY A 115 5.07 -5.63 -18.84
N THR A 116 4.35 -5.13 -19.84
CA THR A 116 3.11 -4.37 -19.61
C THR A 116 1.98 -5.35 -19.29
N PRO A 117 1.45 -5.37 -18.06
CA PRO A 117 0.37 -6.28 -17.71
C PRO A 117 -0.97 -5.84 -18.31
N GLU A 118 -1.79 -6.79 -18.69
CA GLU A 118 -3.21 -6.55 -18.98
C GLU A 118 -4.02 -6.61 -17.69
N PHE A 119 -4.08 -5.50 -16.98
CA PHE A 119 -4.80 -5.46 -15.71
C PHE A 119 -6.31 -5.69 -15.88
N ARG A 120 -6.86 -6.45 -14.93
CA ARG A 120 -8.31 -6.71 -14.81
C ARG A 120 -8.72 -6.53 -13.37
N LYS A 121 -9.29 -5.36 -13.06
CA LYS A 121 -9.71 -5.08 -11.69
C LYS A 121 -10.86 -5.98 -11.23
N GLN A 122 -10.75 -6.50 -10.03
CA GLN A 122 -11.83 -7.22 -9.37
C GLN A 122 -12.93 -6.25 -8.94
N ALA A 123 -14.03 -6.28 -9.67
CA ALA A 123 -15.09 -5.27 -9.54
C ALA A 123 -15.78 -5.24 -8.15
N SER A 124 -15.63 -6.26 -7.31
CA SER A 124 -16.16 -6.30 -5.94
C SER A 124 -15.35 -5.49 -4.93
N GLU A 125 -14.02 -5.35 -5.14
CA GLU A 125 -13.09 -4.79 -4.16
C GLU A 125 -12.37 -3.54 -4.67
N VAL A 126 -12.08 -3.49 -5.97
CA VAL A 126 -11.33 -2.41 -6.60
C VAL A 126 -12.27 -1.48 -7.37
N GLU A 127 -12.30 -0.21 -6.96
CA GLU A 127 -13.04 0.84 -7.67
C GLU A 127 -12.28 1.27 -8.92
N ASP A 128 -10.97 1.53 -8.76
CA ASP A 128 -10.13 1.95 -9.87
C ASP A 128 -8.67 1.56 -9.68
N LEU A 129 -7.92 1.47 -10.80
CA LEU A 129 -6.48 1.30 -10.82
C LEU A 129 -5.82 2.68 -10.87
N VAL A 130 -4.82 2.89 -10.04
CA VAL A 130 -4.07 4.14 -9.97
C VAL A 130 -2.64 3.86 -10.40
N GLU A 131 -2.37 4.11 -11.67
CA GLU A 131 -1.09 3.82 -12.33
C GLU A 131 -0.17 5.05 -12.26
N VAL A 132 0.70 5.08 -11.26
CA VAL A 132 1.54 6.24 -10.95
C VAL A 132 2.87 6.17 -11.70
N PRO A 133 3.23 7.18 -12.53
CA PRO A 133 4.55 7.26 -13.12
C PRO A 133 5.65 7.27 -12.06
N LEU A 134 6.75 6.55 -12.28
CA LEU A 134 7.88 6.56 -11.35
C LEU A 134 8.42 7.98 -11.12
N THR A 135 8.43 8.81 -12.16
CA THR A 135 8.83 10.23 -12.08
C THR A 135 7.94 11.03 -11.14
N GLU A 136 6.61 10.81 -11.17
CA GLU A 136 5.65 11.43 -10.26
C GLU A 136 5.86 10.94 -8.83
N PHE A 137 6.06 9.62 -8.63
CA PHE A 137 6.31 9.04 -7.32
C PHE A 137 7.60 9.57 -6.67
N LEU A 138 8.64 9.83 -7.46
CA LEU A 138 9.93 10.31 -6.97
C LEU A 138 10.02 11.83 -6.81
N ASP A 139 9.08 12.60 -7.36
CA ASP A 139 9.07 14.05 -7.24
C ASP A 139 8.74 14.49 -5.81
N ASP A 140 9.59 15.34 -5.23
CA ASP A 140 9.41 15.91 -3.89
C ASP A 140 8.17 16.81 -3.79
N GLN A 141 7.75 17.42 -4.90
CA GLN A 141 6.56 18.29 -4.95
C GLN A 141 5.26 17.52 -4.67
N ASN A 142 5.28 16.20 -4.84
CA ASN A 142 4.14 15.33 -4.54
C ASN A 142 4.08 14.87 -3.08
N ILE A 143 5.05 15.25 -2.24
CA ILE A 143 4.95 15.11 -0.78
C ILE A 143 4.18 16.30 -0.26
N ILE A 144 2.99 16.05 0.26
CA ILE A 144 2.08 17.08 0.75
C ILE A 144 1.74 16.86 2.22
N SER A 145 1.14 17.87 2.82
CA SER A 145 0.47 17.77 4.11
C SER A 145 -1.03 17.92 3.90
N THR A 146 -1.82 17.09 4.53
CA THR A 146 -3.28 17.15 4.43
C THR A 146 -3.93 17.08 5.80
N ARG A 147 -5.10 17.74 5.96
CA ARG A 147 -5.88 17.64 7.19
C ARG A 147 -6.91 16.53 7.09
N MET A 148 -6.91 15.68 8.08
CA MET A 148 -7.81 14.51 8.12
C MET A 148 -8.43 14.29 9.48
N THR A 149 -9.63 13.74 9.47
CA THR A 149 -10.25 13.14 10.65
C THR A 149 -10.05 11.63 10.55
N THR A 150 -9.36 11.07 11.54
CA THR A 150 -9.11 9.65 11.66
C THR A 150 -10.00 9.05 12.76
N SER A 151 -9.94 7.72 12.94
CA SER A 151 -10.69 7.05 14.01
C SER A 151 -10.28 7.45 15.43
N TYR A 152 -9.13 8.12 15.59
CA TYR A 152 -8.56 8.49 16.89
C TYR A 152 -8.23 9.99 17.05
N ALA A 153 -8.33 10.79 15.99
CA ALA A 153 -8.09 12.22 16.07
C ALA A 153 -8.88 13.00 15.01
N ARG A 154 -9.34 14.19 15.37
CA ARG A 154 -10.07 15.08 14.45
C ARG A 154 -9.15 16.20 14.00
N ASP A 155 -9.27 16.59 12.72
CA ASP A 155 -8.59 17.73 12.10
C ASP A 155 -7.08 17.75 12.38
N ILE A 156 -6.43 16.58 12.20
CA ILE A 156 -4.98 16.45 12.33
C ILE A 156 -4.30 16.62 10.97
N GLU A 157 -3.18 17.33 10.98
CA GLU A 157 -2.30 17.43 9.82
C GLU A 157 -1.43 16.17 9.72
N VAL A 158 -1.47 15.49 8.58
CA VAL A 158 -0.72 14.26 8.33
C VAL A 158 0.06 14.37 7.02
N PRO A 159 1.29 13.81 6.97
CA PRO A 159 2.02 13.67 5.72
C PRO A 159 1.26 12.74 4.77
N ALA A 160 1.28 13.10 3.49
CA ALA A 160 0.62 12.36 2.42
C ALA A 160 1.39 12.52 1.12
N PHE A 161 1.04 11.73 0.13
CA PHE A 161 1.45 11.91 -1.26
C PHE A 161 0.26 12.33 -2.11
N SER A 162 0.50 13.18 -3.10
CA SER A 162 -0.42 13.45 -4.20
C SER A 162 0.01 12.60 -5.39
N LEU A 163 -0.66 11.49 -5.66
CA LEU A 163 -0.27 10.53 -6.69
C LEU A 163 -1.48 10.10 -7.53
N GLY A 164 -1.34 10.12 -8.86
CA GLY A 164 -2.41 9.72 -9.77
C GLY A 164 -3.71 10.51 -9.56
N GLY A 165 -3.60 11.78 -9.12
CA GLY A 165 -4.76 12.62 -8.79
C GLY A 165 -5.42 12.30 -7.44
N HIS A 166 -4.84 11.45 -6.61
CA HIS A 166 -5.36 11.04 -5.31
C HIS A 166 -4.45 11.47 -4.15
N THR A 167 -5.04 11.68 -2.99
CA THR A 167 -4.30 11.87 -1.73
C THR A 167 -4.04 10.51 -1.09
N VAL A 168 -2.79 10.07 -1.06
CA VAL A 168 -2.35 8.82 -0.46
C VAL A 168 -1.73 9.08 0.90
N TRP A 169 -2.29 8.53 1.95
CA TRP A 169 -1.92 8.82 3.34
C TRP A 169 -1.87 7.56 4.22
N GLY A 170 -1.54 7.71 5.50
CA GLY A 170 -1.57 6.64 6.49
C GLY A 170 -0.54 5.54 6.22
N ALA A 171 -0.96 4.29 6.34
CA ALA A 171 -0.08 3.13 6.18
C ALA A 171 0.55 3.07 4.78
N THR A 172 -0.24 3.32 3.74
CA THR A 172 0.26 3.33 2.35
C THR A 172 1.35 4.38 2.16
N ALA A 173 1.14 5.60 2.64
CA ALA A 173 2.14 6.67 2.55
C ALA A 173 3.44 6.34 3.32
N MET A 174 3.35 5.60 4.43
CA MET A 174 4.53 5.17 5.18
C MET A 174 5.36 4.16 4.40
N MET A 175 4.71 3.15 3.82
CA MET A 175 5.38 2.16 2.97
C MET A 175 5.97 2.82 1.71
N LEU A 176 5.23 3.73 1.06
CA LEU A 176 5.72 4.53 -0.07
C LEU A 176 6.97 5.34 0.31
N SER A 177 6.99 5.95 1.49
CA SER A 177 8.16 6.73 1.96
C SER A 177 9.41 5.85 2.08
N GLU A 178 9.29 4.63 2.61
CA GLU A 178 10.42 3.69 2.70
C GLU A 178 10.88 3.25 1.31
N ILE A 179 9.95 2.87 0.43
CA ILE A 179 10.27 2.45 -0.94
C ILE A 179 10.98 3.59 -1.70
N ARG A 180 10.49 4.83 -1.54
CA ARG A 180 11.11 6.00 -2.15
C ARG A 180 12.54 6.22 -1.69
N GLU A 181 12.84 6.04 -0.41
CA GLU A 181 14.20 6.12 0.12
C GLU A 181 15.12 5.00 -0.42
N LEU A 182 14.56 3.81 -0.74
CA LEU A 182 15.33 2.76 -1.41
C LEU A 182 15.71 3.19 -2.83
N PHE A 183 14.80 3.77 -3.60
CA PHE A 183 15.10 4.29 -4.95
C PHE A 183 16.14 5.41 -4.92
N ARG A 184 16.06 6.35 -3.99
CA ARG A 184 17.01 7.46 -3.85
C ARG A 184 18.45 7.02 -3.55
N LYS A 185 18.65 5.83 -3.04
CA LYS A 185 19.98 5.28 -2.80
C LYS A 185 20.60 4.61 -4.02
N ILE A 186 19.81 4.35 -5.04
CA ILE A 186 20.20 3.60 -6.23
C ILE A 186 20.31 4.53 -7.45
N LEU A 187 19.48 5.56 -7.50
CA LEU A 187 19.45 6.59 -8.55
C LEU A 187 20.31 7.79 -8.16
#